data_9996218ef96e326c94c9451112277b4f
#
_entry.id   9996218ef96e326c94c9451112277b4f
#
_cell.length_a   1.000
_cell.length_b   1.000
_cell.length_c   1.000
_cell.angle_alpha   90.00
_cell.angle_beta   90.00
_cell.angle_gamma   90.00
#
_symmetry.space_group_name_H-M   'P 1'
#
loop_
_entity.id
_entity.type
_entity.pdbx_description
1 polymer ?
#
loop_
_entity_poly.entity_id
_entity_poly.type
_entity_poly.pdbx_seq_one_letter_code
_entity_poly.pdbx_strand_id
1 'polypeptide(L)'
;EQRATLDKLAGEYADELANLGVRVANLEKKVGNISWSGDGYMKFAQGYDEKGKSTDSYTGRLRINVRGQVNDSTYVNGLLRSNMNFKEDDGTKATNGTTYMQRLYVRHAFGDKVEATLGKYDQFFGQTGVFFDSEIKGAEVAFHANDAANLAVGYGRFEDWKGDYADNITANHEYAYAQFSGEAGRFAYDVDYVNGTSSNKVNIWGAGLTAGLGGGFDVFGDYYKNTDAKGDPDLWTAGLGYGQQKNDKVGSFRLTAAYVDAERNAFLGDYTYDASPLDALLNREVKEVKFWRAAADVTLAKNVRLHGEYSFDVKTKGTDTDYDDVASVSLNYVF
;
A
#
# COMPACT_ATOMS: atom_id res chain seq x y z
N GLU A 1 -62.74 -14.86 -6.02
CA GLU A 1 -61.57 -15.71 -6.38
C GLU A 1 -60.26 -14.92 -6.38
N GLN A 2 -60.11 -13.80 -7.09
CA GLN A 2 -58.90 -13.02 -7.17
C GLN A 2 -58.42 -12.47 -5.83
N ARG A 3 -59.32 -12.06 -4.93
CA ARG A 3 -58.97 -11.54 -3.60
C ARG A 3 -58.41 -12.63 -2.68
N ALA A 4 -59.00 -13.85 -2.74
CA ALA A 4 -58.51 -14.98 -1.96
C ALA A 4 -57.12 -15.46 -2.44
N THR A 5 -56.84 -15.32 -3.74
CA THR A 5 -55.50 -15.63 -4.29
C THR A 5 -54.48 -14.59 -3.87
N LEU A 6 -54.84 -13.31 -3.84
CA LEU A 6 -53.99 -12.21 -3.35
C LEU A 6 -53.67 -12.34 -1.84
N ASP A 7 -54.68 -12.68 -1.03
CA ASP A 7 -54.51 -12.89 0.41
C ASP A 7 -53.62 -14.12 0.70
N LYS A 8 -53.74 -15.16 -0.09
CA LYS A 8 -52.89 -16.35 0.01
C LYS A 8 -51.43 -16.05 -0.38
N LEU A 9 -51.20 -15.37 -1.51
CA LEU A 9 -49.89 -14.92 -1.93
C LEU A 9 -49.25 -13.98 -0.89
N ALA A 10 -49.99 -13.02 -0.33
CA ALA A 10 -49.48 -12.13 0.71
C ALA A 10 -49.04 -12.90 1.97
N GLY A 11 -49.80 -13.94 2.36
CA GLY A 11 -49.45 -14.82 3.46
C GLY A 11 -48.17 -15.62 3.18
N GLU A 12 -48.03 -16.24 1.99
CA GLU A 12 -46.86 -16.99 1.59
C GLU A 12 -45.60 -16.10 1.54
N TYR A 13 -45.69 -14.88 1.02
CA TYR A 13 -44.57 -13.93 1.04
C TYR A 13 -44.20 -13.47 2.47
N ALA A 14 -45.18 -13.28 3.35
CA ALA A 14 -44.93 -12.93 4.74
C ALA A 14 -44.19 -14.05 5.48
N ASP A 15 -44.57 -15.31 5.23
CA ASP A 15 -43.93 -16.49 5.83
C ASP A 15 -42.51 -16.69 5.29
N GLU A 16 -42.28 -16.47 3.97
CA GLU A 16 -40.95 -16.51 3.38
C GLU A 16 -40.04 -15.41 3.93
N LEU A 17 -40.52 -14.18 4.07
CA LEU A 17 -39.80 -13.07 4.67
C LEU A 17 -39.46 -13.33 6.15
N ALA A 18 -40.38 -13.91 6.91
CA ALA A 18 -40.14 -14.30 8.30
C ALA A 18 -39.09 -15.42 8.40
N ASN A 19 -39.17 -16.43 7.54
CA ASN A 19 -38.15 -17.48 7.43
C ASN A 19 -36.78 -16.94 7.00
N LEU A 20 -36.75 -16.01 6.06
CA LEU A 20 -35.52 -15.34 5.65
C LEU A 20 -34.90 -14.53 6.80
N GLY A 21 -35.73 -13.79 7.55
CA GLY A 21 -35.32 -13.06 8.74
C GLY A 21 -34.71 -13.96 9.82
N VAL A 22 -35.31 -15.11 10.09
CA VAL A 22 -34.76 -16.08 11.06
C VAL A 22 -33.45 -16.70 10.55
N ARG A 23 -33.34 -16.97 9.24
CA ARG A 23 -32.08 -17.49 8.65
C ARG A 23 -30.97 -16.46 8.66
N VAL A 24 -31.27 -15.19 8.41
CA VAL A 24 -30.32 -14.08 8.52
C VAL A 24 -29.86 -13.91 9.96
N ALA A 25 -30.79 -13.84 10.92
CA ALA A 25 -30.44 -13.75 12.35
C ALA A 25 -29.60 -14.94 12.85
N ASN A 26 -29.86 -16.14 12.35
CA ASN A 26 -29.05 -17.32 12.67
C ASN A 26 -27.68 -17.30 12.00
N LEU A 27 -27.54 -16.74 10.80
CA LEU A 27 -26.27 -16.49 10.12
C LEU A 27 -25.46 -15.44 10.88
N GLU A 28 -26.08 -14.32 11.24
CA GLU A 28 -25.46 -13.27 12.05
C GLU A 28 -24.93 -13.81 13.39
N LYS A 29 -25.70 -14.66 14.07
CA LYS A 29 -25.25 -15.35 15.30
C LYS A 29 -24.09 -16.34 15.06
N LYS A 30 -24.02 -16.97 13.89
CA LYS A 30 -22.95 -17.92 13.56
C LYS A 30 -21.68 -17.27 13.07
N VAL A 31 -21.80 -16.16 12.32
CA VAL A 31 -20.65 -15.40 11.80
C VAL A 31 -20.07 -14.51 12.91
N GLY A 32 -20.89 -14.09 13.90
CA GLY A 32 -20.50 -13.19 14.98
C GLY A 32 -20.06 -11.82 14.44
N ASN A 33 -19.35 -11.09 15.28
CA ASN A 33 -18.82 -9.75 14.95
C ASN A 33 -17.45 -9.83 14.24
N ILE A 34 -17.11 -10.95 13.60
CA ILE A 34 -15.81 -11.17 12.97
C ILE A 34 -16.00 -11.32 11.44
N SER A 35 -15.29 -10.50 10.68
CA SER A 35 -15.18 -10.63 9.24
C SER A 35 -13.78 -11.03 8.82
N TRP A 36 -13.68 -11.81 7.74
CA TRP A 36 -12.45 -12.32 7.18
C TRP A 36 -12.32 -11.88 5.74
N SER A 37 -11.11 -11.53 5.34
CA SER A 37 -10.75 -11.28 3.95
C SER A 37 -9.28 -11.65 3.75
N GLY A 38 -8.82 -11.70 2.53
CA GLY A 38 -7.42 -12.01 2.31
C GLY A 38 -6.95 -11.69 0.91
N ASP A 39 -5.64 -11.76 0.76
CA ASP A 39 -4.98 -11.68 -0.52
C ASP A 39 -3.74 -12.58 -0.54
N GLY A 40 -3.30 -12.89 -1.74
CA GLY A 40 -2.07 -13.62 -1.96
C GLY A 40 -1.49 -13.35 -3.32
N TYR A 41 -0.22 -13.66 -3.48
CA TYR A 41 0.44 -13.63 -4.78
C TYR A 41 1.49 -14.74 -4.94
N MET A 42 1.75 -15.06 -6.18
CA MET A 42 2.97 -15.71 -6.64
C MET A 42 3.73 -14.71 -7.50
N LYS A 43 5.00 -14.44 -7.16
CA LYS A 43 5.78 -13.35 -7.73
C LYS A 43 7.18 -13.79 -8.12
N PHE A 44 7.57 -13.46 -9.35
CA PHE A 44 8.94 -13.31 -9.78
C PHE A 44 9.31 -11.83 -9.67
N ALA A 45 10.46 -11.50 -9.09
CA ALA A 45 11.00 -10.15 -9.07
C ALA A 45 12.52 -10.17 -9.11
N GLN A 46 13.09 -9.14 -9.70
CA GLN A 46 14.52 -8.89 -9.71
C GLN A 46 14.86 -7.79 -8.70
N GLY A 47 15.94 -7.98 -7.98
CA GLY A 47 16.60 -7.01 -7.13
C GLY A 47 18.07 -6.92 -7.53
N TYR A 48 18.93 -6.37 -6.67
CA TYR A 48 20.36 -6.23 -6.95
C TYR A 48 21.23 -7.03 -5.99
N ASP A 49 22.36 -7.51 -6.51
CA ASP A 49 23.50 -7.94 -5.71
C ASP A 49 24.40 -6.73 -5.31
N GLU A 50 25.45 -7.00 -4.57
CA GLU A 50 26.43 -5.97 -4.13
C GLU A 50 27.14 -5.25 -5.29
N LYS A 51 27.10 -5.81 -6.50
CA LYS A 51 27.72 -5.26 -7.71
C LYS A 51 26.73 -4.56 -8.64
N GLY A 52 25.48 -4.37 -8.20
CA GLY A 52 24.42 -3.78 -9.00
C GLY A 52 23.87 -4.70 -10.09
N LYS A 53 24.24 -6.00 -10.09
CA LYS A 53 23.70 -6.96 -11.05
C LYS A 53 22.36 -7.50 -10.60
N SER A 54 21.47 -7.72 -11.55
CA SER A 54 20.13 -8.23 -11.27
C SER A 54 20.17 -9.64 -10.71
N THR A 55 19.40 -9.87 -9.66
CA THR A 55 19.23 -11.17 -9.00
C THR A 55 17.77 -11.56 -8.94
N ASP A 56 17.47 -12.79 -9.30
CA ASP A 56 16.10 -13.28 -9.37
C ASP A 56 15.61 -13.76 -8.01
N SER A 57 14.36 -13.45 -7.70
CA SER A 57 13.61 -13.98 -6.57
C SER A 57 12.27 -14.57 -7.01
N TYR A 58 11.87 -15.66 -6.37
CA TYR A 58 10.58 -16.33 -6.60
C TYR A 58 9.88 -16.45 -5.25
N THR A 59 8.82 -15.69 -5.04
CA THR A 59 8.19 -15.57 -3.73
C THR A 59 6.69 -15.80 -3.80
N GLY A 60 6.13 -16.33 -2.71
CA GLY A 60 4.71 -16.38 -2.47
C GLY A 60 4.36 -15.61 -1.20
N ARG A 61 3.17 -15.03 -1.16
CA ARG A 61 2.62 -14.39 0.02
C ARG A 61 1.15 -14.79 0.17
N LEU A 62 0.75 -15.04 1.40
CA LEU A 62 -0.65 -15.13 1.81
C LEU A 62 -0.86 -14.14 2.96
N ARG A 63 -1.91 -13.32 2.88
CA ARG A 63 -2.35 -12.49 3.99
C ARG A 63 -3.80 -12.83 4.34
N ILE A 64 -4.08 -12.93 5.63
CA ILE A 64 -5.42 -13.12 6.16
C ILE A 64 -5.72 -11.95 7.08
N ASN A 65 -6.71 -11.18 6.74
CA ASN A 65 -7.21 -10.05 7.51
C ASN A 65 -8.40 -10.49 8.35
N VAL A 66 -8.35 -10.18 9.63
CA VAL A 66 -9.43 -10.47 10.59
C VAL A 66 -9.86 -9.16 11.22
N ARG A 67 -11.13 -8.80 11.08
CA ARG A 67 -11.73 -7.63 11.70
C ARG A 67 -12.79 -8.07 12.69
N GLY A 68 -12.59 -7.74 13.97
CA GLY A 68 -13.55 -7.93 15.03
C GLY A 68 -14.27 -6.62 15.37
N GLN A 69 -15.60 -6.55 15.14
CA GLN A 69 -16.41 -5.39 15.50
C GLN A 69 -16.72 -5.46 17.00
N VAL A 70 -16.24 -4.47 17.77
CA VAL A 70 -16.45 -4.39 19.21
C VAL A 70 -17.80 -3.75 19.54
N ASN A 71 -18.12 -2.65 18.85
CA ASN A 71 -19.41 -1.94 18.88
C ASN A 71 -19.53 -1.10 17.61
N ASP A 72 -20.59 -0.32 17.46
CA ASP A 72 -20.89 0.47 16.25
C ASP A 72 -19.77 1.44 15.85
N SER A 73 -18.97 1.90 16.82
CA SER A 73 -17.89 2.89 16.59
C SER A 73 -16.49 2.30 16.70
N THR A 74 -16.32 1.03 17.12
CA THR A 74 -15.00 0.48 17.44
C THR A 74 -14.79 -0.89 16.82
N TYR A 75 -13.64 -1.07 16.16
CA TYR A 75 -13.19 -2.39 15.72
C TYR A 75 -11.71 -2.62 16.01
N VAL A 76 -11.35 -3.89 16.09
CA VAL A 76 -9.96 -4.36 16.14
C VAL A 76 -9.66 -5.06 14.82
N ASN A 77 -8.53 -4.76 14.21
CA ASN A 77 -8.08 -5.39 12.97
C ASN A 77 -6.73 -6.07 13.17
N GLY A 78 -6.62 -7.30 12.68
CA GLY A 78 -5.37 -8.05 12.63
C GLY A 78 -5.10 -8.53 11.21
N LEU A 79 -3.87 -8.36 10.71
CA LEU A 79 -3.41 -8.89 9.43
C LEU A 79 -2.27 -9.86 9.66
N LEU A 80 -2.54 -11.13 9.46
CA LEU A 80 -1.55 -12.19 9.47
C LEU A 80 -0.92 -12.32 8.08
N ARG A 81 0.41 -12.30 8.01
CA ARG A 81 1.16 -12.46 6.76
C ARG A 81 2.05 -13.70 6.83
N SER A 82 1.98 -14.52 5.80
CA SER A 82 2.88 -15.65 5.56
C SER A 82 3.61 -15.45 4.23
N ASN A 83 4.93 -15.53 4.26
CA ASN A 83 5.77 -15.45 3.06
C ASN A 83 6.46 -16.79 2.82
N MET A 84 6.73 -17.09 1.55
CA MET A 84 7.47 -18.26 1.13
C MET A 84 8.47 -17.85 0.05
N ASN A 85 9.69 -18.36 0.15
CA ASN A 85 10.71 -18.25 -0.89
C ASN A 85 10.78 -19.59 -1.64
N PHE A 86 10.63 -19.57 -2.96
CA PHE A 86 10.63 -20.76 -3.80
C PHE A 86 12.01 -21.03 -4.43
N LYS A 87 12.96 -20.11 -4.29
CA LYS A 87 14.31 -20.25 -4.87
C LYS A 87 15.28 -21.02 -3.96
N GLU A 88 15.06 -20.98 -2.64
CA GLU A 88 15.96 -21.63 -1.69
C GLU A 88 15.68 -23.13 -1.60
N ASP A 89 16.59 -23.92 -2.15
CA ASP A 89 16.60 -25.38 -2.09
C ASP A 89 17.95 -25.88 -1.55
N ASP A 90 18.42 -25.28 -0.46
CA ASP A 90 19.70 -25.67 0.17
C ASP A 90 19.54 -26.76 1.25
N GLY A 91 18.35 -27.36 1.35
CA GLY A 91 18.05 -28.40 2.33
C GLY A 91 17.90 -27.91 3.77
N THR A 92 18.06 -26.62 4.04
CA THR A 92 17.79 -26.02 5.36
C THR A 92 16.30 -25.65 5.47
N LYS A 93 15.51 -26.60 5.93
CA LYS A 93 14.04 -26.46 6.06
C LYS A 93 13.55 -25.33 6.96
N ALA A 94 14.44 -24.61 7.63
CA ALA A 94 14.06 -23.66 8.68
C ALA A 94 13.71 -22.25 8.17
N THR A 95 14.02 -21.90 6.92
CA THR A 95 13.95 -20.52 6.43
C THR A 95 12.99 -20.27 5.27
N ASN A 96 12.37 -21.32 4.73
CA ASN A 96 11.52 -21.21 3.54
C ASN A 96 10.15 -20.52 3.76
N GLY A 97 9.80 -20.19 4.97
CA GLY A 97 8.52 -19.51 5.25
C GLY A 97 8.57 -18.73 6.55
N THR A 98 8.06 -17.53 6.52
CA THR A 98 7.86 -16.70 7.71
C THR A 98 6.39 -16.36 7.84
N THR A 99 5.85 -16.52 9.06
CA THR A 99 4.48 -16.11 9.38
C THR A 99 4.52 -15.20 10.58
N TYR A 100 3.90 -14.02 10.46
CA TYR A 100 3.88 -13.02 11.53
C TYR A 100 2.66 -12.12 11.43
N MET A 101 2.35 -11.44 12.53
CA MET A 101 1.32 -10.42 12.57
C MET A 101 1.90 -9.14 11.95
N GLN A 102 1.47 -8.82 10.72
CA GLN A 102 1.91 -7.63 10.00
C GLN A 102 1.27 -6.38 10.56
N ARG A 103 -0.06 -6.43 10.87
CA ARG A 103 -0.82 -5.32 11.43
C ARG A 103 -1.64 -5.80 12.62
N LEU A 104 -1.75 -4.95 13.63
CA LEU A 104 -2.68 -5.12 14.75
C LEU A 104 -3.00 -3.75 15.33
N TYR A 105 -4.23 -3.31 15.14
CA TYR A 105 -4.67 -2.00 15.62
C TYR A 105 -6.13 -2.00 16.02
N VAL A 106 -6.49 -1.04 16.85
CA VAL A 106 -7.86 -0.65 17.14
C VAL A 106 -8.16 0.67 16.46
N ARG A 107 -9.39 0.80 15.95
CA ARG A 107 -9.90 2.03 15.36
C ARG A 107 -11.23 2.39 16.00
N HIS A 108 -11.36 3.67 16.39
CA HIS A 108 -12.56 4.20 17.02
C HIS A 108 -13.02 5.48 16.33
N ALA A 109 -14.29 5.51 15.93
CA ALA A 109 -14.93 6.68 15.35
C ALA A 109 -15.62 7.51 16.43
N PHE A 110 -15.28 8.79 16.49
CA PHE A 110 -15.94 9.80 17.32
C PHE A 110 -16.95 10.56 16.46
N GLY A 111 -18.14 9.98 16.29
CA GLY A 111 -19.13 10.45 15.32
C GLY A 111 -18.70 10.19 13.87
N ASP A 112 -19.17 11.01 12.94
CA ASP A 112 -19.03 10.78 11.51
C ASP A 112 -17.75 11.36 10.90
N LYS A 113 -16.99 12.16 11.66
CA LYS A 113 -15.91 12.97 11.10
C LYS A 113 -14.54 12.73 11.74
N VAL A 114 -14.48 12.20 12.93
CA VAL A 114 -13.20 12.00 13.64
C VAL A 114 -12.98 10.54 13.89
N GLU A 115 -11.80 10.06 13.57
CA GLU A 115 -11.38 8.68 13.80
C GLU A 115 -10.03 8.66 14.50
N ALA A 116 -9.87 7.78 15.47
CA ALA A 116 -8.58 7.51 16.12
C ALA A 116 -8.15 6.07 15.86
N THR A 117 -6.90 5.90 15.49
CA THR A 117 -6.24 4.61 15.27
C THR A 117 -5.09 4.44 16.26
N LEU A 118 -4.98 3.27 16.87
CA LEU A 118 -3.90 2.94 17.81
C LEU A 118 -3.39 1.52 17.55
N GLY A 119 -2.09 1.38 17.42
CA GLY A 119 -1.44 0.09 17.20
C GLY A 119 -0.46 0.09 16.05
N LYS A 120 -0.34 -1.04 15.35
CA LYS A 120 0.44 -1.16 14.12
C LYS A 120 -0.52 -1.18 12.92
N TYR A 121 -0.56 -0.09 12.19
CA TYR A 121 -1.46 0.14 11.05
C TYR A 121 -0.69 0.56 9.81
N ASP A 122 -1.32 0.47 8.64
CA ASP A 122 -0.75 0.89 7.38
C ASP A 122 -0.81 2.40 7.20
N GLN A 123 0.21 2.94 6.55
CA GLN A 123 0.28 4.33 6.14
C GLN A 123 0.82 4.42 4.71
N PHE A 124 0.23 5.30 3.94
CA PHE A 124 0.60 5.60 2.57
C PHE A 124 0.72 7.11 2.41
N PHE A 125 1.88 7.58 1.96
CA PHE A 125 2.10 8.98 1.64
C PHE A 125 2.29 9.15 0.14
N GLY A 126 1.78 10.28 -0.40
CA GLY A 126 1.81 10.55 -1.82
C GLY A 126 0.72 9.84 -2.62
N GLN A 127 0.81 9.97 -3.92
CA GLN A 127 -0.10 9.34 -4.88
C GLN A 127 0.49 8.08 -5.52
N THR A 128 1.78 7.88 -5.41
CA THR A 128 2.51 6.80 -6.11
C THR A 128 3.08 5.73 -5.18
N GLY A 129 3.16 6.00 -3.87
CA GLY A 129 3.77 5.12 -2.89
C GLY A 129 5.30 4.99 -3.04
N VAL A 130 5.94 5.88 -3.78
CA VAL A 130 7.40 5.89 -3.92
C VAL A 130 8.10 6.40 -2.67
N PHE A 131 7.46 7.28 -1.91
CA PHE A 131 8.00 7.86 -0.70
C PHE A 131 7.84 6.94 0.52
N PHE A 132 6.64 6.43 0.75
CA PHE A 132 6.36 5.51 1.85
C PHE A 132 5.03 4.76 1.64
N ASP A 133 5.09 3.43 1.73
CA ASP A 133 3.94 2.52 1.70
C ASP A 133 4.22 1.34 2.65
N SER A 134 4.02 1.57 3.94
CA SER A 134 4.32 0.56 4.96
C SER A 134 3.54 0.80 6.27
N GLU A 135 3.94 0.13 7.35
CA GLU A 135 3.28 0.19 8.63
C GLU A 135 3.92 1.20 9.58
N ILE A 136 3.07 1.85 10.38
CA ILE A 136 3.44 2.67 11.54
C ILE A 136 2.98 1.99 12.83
N LYS A 137 3.85 1.99 13.85
CA LYS A 137 3.56 1.56 15.21
C LYS A 137 3.32 2.78 16.07
N GLY A 138 2.08 3.19 16.27
CA GLY A 138 1.78 4.46 16.93
C GLY A 138 0.31 4.74 17.08
N ALA A 139 0.00 6.03 17.02
CA ALA A 139 -1.36 6.55 17.09
C ALA A 139 -1.59 7.62 16.02
N GLU A 140 -2.79 7.68 15.50
CA GLU A 140 -3.27 8.66 14.53
C GLU A 140 -4.65 9.16 14.92
N VAL A 141 -4.91 10.43 14.66
CA VAL A 141 -6.25 11.00 14.64
C VAL A 141 -6.50 11.60 13.26
N ALA A 142 -7.57 11.15 12.62
CA ALA A 142 -8.00 11.63 11.33
C ALA A 142 -9.30 12.43 11.45
N PHE A 143 -9.39 13.52 10.70
CA PHE A 143 -10.58 14.35 10.54
C PHE A 143 -11.04 14.34 9.09
N HIS A 144 -12.24 13.83 8.84
CA HIS A 144 -12.86 13.71 7.53
C HIS A 144 -13.92 14.79 7.36
N ALA A 145 -13.55 15.93 6.78
CA ALA A 145 -14.52 17.00 6.54
C ALA A 145 -15.50 16.62 5.42
N ASN A 146 -14.96 16.12 4.31
CA ASN A 146 -15.66 15.58 3.14
C ASN A 146 -14.63 14.86 2.24
N ASP A 147 -15.02 14.34 1.09
CA ASP A 147 -14.12 13.63 0.16
C ASP A 147 -12.93 14.48 -0.31
N ALA A 148 -13.10 15.80 -0.39
CA ALA A 148 -12.06 16.72 -0.82
C ALA A 148 -11.17 17.25 0.32
N ALA A 149 -11.43 16.91 1.58
CA ALA A 149 -10.69 17.48 2.70
C ALA A 149 -10.62 16.51 3.89
N ASN A 150 -9.51 15.80 3.98
CA ASN A 150 -9.17 14.89 5.06
C ASN A 150 -7.84 15.33 5.67
N LEU A 151 -7.76 15.36 6.98
CA LEU A 151 -6.53 15.68 7.72
C LEU A 151 -6.25 14.55 8.70
N ALA A 152 -5.10 13.91 8.57
CA ALA A 152 -4.59 12.97 9.56
C ALA A 152 -3.36 13.55 10.24
N VAL A 153 -3.23 13.35 11.55
CA VAL A 153 -2.03 13.65 12.33
C VAL A 153 -1.70 12.45 13.19
N GLY A 154 -0.43 12.08 13.19
CA GLY A 154 -0.01 10.89 13.90
C GLY A 154 1.39 11.02 14.49
N TYR A 155 1.68 10.06 15.36
CA TYR A 155 2.97 9.90 15.99
C TYR A 155 3.26 8.41 16.20
N GLY A 156 4.47 7.98 15.84
CA GLY A 156 4.86 6.60 16.02
C GLY A 156 6.21 6.26 15.43
N ARG A 157 6.52 4.97 15.47
CA ARG A 157 7.70 4.39 14.84
C ARG A 157 7.31 3.84 13.48
N PHE A 158 7.97 4.33 12.45
CA PHE A 158 7.78 3.80 11.13
C PHE A 158 8.42 2.41 11.01
N GLU A 159 7.81 1.50 10.27
CA GLU A 159 8.37 0.17 10.05
C GLU A 159 9.72 0.32 9.37
N ASP A 160 10.65 -0.43 9.88
CA ASP A 160 12.00 -0.41 9.34
C ASP A 160 12.05 -1.18 8.04
N TRP A 161 12.40 -0.47 7.00
CA TRP A 161 12.69 -1.10 5.74
C TRP A 161 14.20 -1.23 5.55
N LYS A 162 14.70 -2.46 5.52
CA LYS A 162 16.11 -2.83 5.22
C LYS A 162 17.20 -2.02 5.96
N GLY A 163 16.89 -1.42 7.11
CA GLY A 163 17.88 -0.76 7.95
C GLY A 163 18.49 0.52 7.38
N ASP A 164 19.65 0.84 7.82
CA ASP A 164 20.40 2.10 7.64
C ASP A 164 20.78 2.48 6.20
N TYR A 165 19.87 2.46 5.23
CA TYR A 165 20.26 2.94 3.92
C TYR A 165 20.38 4.46 3.83
N ALA A 166 19.76 5.17 4.75
CA ALA A 166 19.92 6.61 4.92
C ALA A 166 20.80 6.93 6.12
N ASP A 167 21.72 7.86 5.99
CA ASP A 167 22.72 8.17 7.03
C ASP A 167 22.13 8.64 8.36
N ASN A 168 20.87 9.04 8.38
CA ASN A 168 20.20 9.60 9.57
C ASN A 168 18.77 9.10 9.76
N ILE A 169 18.28 8.24 8.88
CA ILE A 169 16.98 7.60 8.98
C ILE A 169 17.25 6.15 9.35
N THR A 170 17.23 5.86 10.63
CA THR A 170 17.46 4.51 11.15
C THR A 170 16.17 3.88 11.62
N ALA A 171 16.18 2.56 11.64
CA ALA A 171 15.11 1.73 12.18
C ALA A 171 14.62 2.20 13.55
N ASN A 172 13.33 2.08 13.75
CA ASN A 172 12.67 2.35 15.04
C ASN A 172 12.77 3.79 15.55
N HIS A 173 13.08 4.76 14.71
CA HIS A 173 12.94 6.16 15.07
C HIS A 173 11.47 6.58 15.13
N GLU A 174 11.20 7.52 16.00
CA GLU A 174 9.89 8.10 16.21
C GLU A 174 9.70 9.33 15.34
N TYR A 175 8.54 9.42 14.69
CA TYR A 175 8.17 10.51 13.81
C TYR A 175 6.79 11.06 14.19
N ALA A 176 6.65 12.36 14.12
CA ALA A 176 5.37 13.03 14.01
C ALA A 176 5.06 13.27 12.54
N TYR A 177 3.82 13.13 12.13
CA TYR A 177 3.41 13.42 10.76
C TYR A 177 2.05 14.10 10.69
N ALA A 178 1.83 14.80 9.58
CA ALA A 178 0.54 15.32 9.18
C ALA A 178 0.35 15.04 7.69
N GLN A 179 -0.85 14.61 7.31
CA GLN A 179 -1.25 14.39 5.93
C GLN A 179 -2.58 15.11 5.70
N PHE A 180 -2.62 15.96 4.68
CA PHE A 180 -3.85 16.53 4.16
C PHE A 180 -4.11 15.94 2.78
N SER A 181 -5.23 15.26 2.59
CA SER A 181 -5.54 14.54 1.36
C SER A 181 -7.01 14.72 0.95
N GLY A 182 -7.29 14.49 -0.32
CA GLY A 182 -8.64 14.53 -0.82
C GLY A 182 -8.78 14.26 -2.31
N GLU A 183 -10.05 14.17 -2.71
CA GLU A 183 -10.44 14.02 -4.10
C GLU A 183 -11.44 15.13 -4.50
N ALA A 184 -11.19 15.81 -5.62
CA ALA A 184 -12.04 16.86 -6.15
C ALA A 184 -12.21 16.69 -7.67
N GLY A 185 -13.36 16.18 -8.08
CA GLY A 185 -13.66 15.90 -9.48
C GLY A 185 -12.76 14.83 -10.07
N ARG A 186 -11.78 15.22 -10.87
CA ARG A 186 -10.80 14.32 -11.49
C ARG A 186 -9.39 14.46 -10.90
N PHE A 187 -9.28 15.14 -9.78
CA PHE A 187 -8.03 15.36 -9.06
C PHE A 187 -8.05 14.56 -7.76
N ALA A 188 -7.00 13.80 -7.49
CA ALA A 188 -6.66 13.30 -6.17
C ALA A 188 -5.34 13.93 -5.76
N TYR A 189 -5.22 14.33 -4.50
CA TYR A 189 -4.05 15.06 -4.00
C TYR A 189 -3.80 14.77 -2.54
N ASP A 190 -2.56 14.98 -2.16
CA ASP A 190 -2.13 15.00 -0.77
C ASP A 190 -0.97 15.98 -0.56
N VAL A 191 -0.83 16.40 0.69
CA VAL A 191 0.31 17.18 1.18
C VAL A 191 0.73 16.55 2.49
N ASP A 192 1.99 16.19 2.58
CA ASP A 192 2.55 15.43 3.68
C ASP A 192 3.66 16.19 4.39
N TYR A 193 3.72 15.99 5.68
CA TYR A 193 4.80 16.46 6.53
C TYR A 193 5.23 15.38 7.50
N VAL A 194 6.52 15.09 7.57
CA VAL A 194 7.09 14.10 8.49
C VAL A 194 8.30 14.69 9.18
N ASN A 195 8.28 14.67 10.52
CA ASN A 195 9.35 15.17 11.36
C ASN A 195 9.88 14.11 12.31
N GLY A 196 11.19 13.90 12.31
CA GLY A 196 11.87 13.05 13.28
C GLY A 196 11.91 13.71 14.66
N THR A 197 11.35 13.05 15.66
CA THR A 197 11.28 13.56 17.04
C THR A 197 12.48 13.18 17.90
N SER A 198 13.36 12.32 17.38
CA SER A 198 14.67 11.99 17.95
C SER A 198 15.78 12.72 17.20
N SER A 199 17.03 12.46 17.51
CA SER A 199 18.19 13.16 16.93
C SER A 199 18.46 12.91 15.44
N ASN A 200 17.57 12.22 14.76
CA ASN A 200 17.66 11.97 13.32
C ASN A 200 17.29 13.24 12.51
N LYS A 201 18.00 13.42 11.43
CA LYS A 201 17.84 14.60 10.56
C LYS A 201 16.72 14.35 9.54
N VAL A 202 15.48 14.35 10.01
CA VAL A 202 14.29 14.14 9.19
C VAL A 202 13.32 15.29 9.41
N ASN A 203 13.18 16.10 8.40
CA ASN A 203 12.16 17.13 8.28
C ASN A 203 11.73 17.14 6.81
N ILE A 204 10.78 16.25 6.49
CA ILE A 204 10.34 15.98 5.12
C ILE A 204 8.97 16.59 4.91
N TRP A 205 8.82 17.32 3.85
CA TRP A 205 7.54 17.75 3.32
C TRP A 205 7.40 17.36 1.86
N GLY A 206 6.20 17.14 1.43
CA GLY A 206 5.94 16.76 0.07
C GLY A 206 4.50 16.92 -0.33
N ALA A 207 4.23 16.65 -1.58
CA ALA A 207 2.89 16.64 -2.14
C ALA A 207 2.79 15.67 -3.30
N GLY A 208 1.62 15.06 -3.44
CA GLY A 208 1.24 14.19 -4.54
C GLY A 208 0.02 14.72 -5.30
N LEU A 209 -0.04 14.43 -6.58
CA LEU A 209 -1.16 14.77 -7.44
C LEU A 209 -1.42 13.66 -8.45
N THR A 210 -2.70 13.30 -8.60
CA THR A 210 -3.22 12.57 -9.76
C THR A 210 -4.30 13.39 -10.43
N ALA A 211 -4.22 13.55 -11.76
CA ALA A 211 -5.19 14.33 -12.52
C ALA A 211 -5.69 13.55 -13.73
N GLY A 212 -6.99 13.25 -13.77
CA GLY A 212 -7.65 12.62 -14.91
C GLY A 212 -7.73 13.57 -16.11
N LEU A 213 -7.21 13.17 -17.26
CA LEU A 213 -7.20 13.96 -18.50
C LEU A 213 -8.41 13.66 -19.40
N GLY A 214 -9.18 12.62 -19.08
CA GLY A 214 -10.24 12.11 -19.93
C GLY A 214 -9.77 11.03 -20.90
N GLY A 215 -10.71 10.32 -21.54
CA GLY A 215 -10.39 9.22 -22.46
C GLY A 215 -9.68 8.03 -21.82
N GLY A 216 -9.71 7.92 -20.48
CA GLY A 216 -8.99 6.89 -19.74
C GLY A 216 -7.54 7.25 -19.38
N PHE A 217 -7.07 8.46 -19.74
CA PHE A 217 -5.73 8.94 -19.39
C PHE A 217 -5.72 9.75 -18.10
N ASP A 218 -4.65 9.64 -17.35
CA ASP A 218 -4.31 10.46 -16.20
C ASP A 218 -2.81 10.77 -16.17
N VAL A 219 -2.45 11.84 -15.47
CA VAL A 219 -1.07 12.13 -15.04
C VAL A 219 -1.00 12.05 -13.54
N PHE A 220 0.15 11.62 -13.02
CA PHE A 220 0.36 11.49 -11.59
C PHE A 220 1.82 11.80 -11.25
N GLY A 221 2.06 12.16 -10.00
CA GLY A 221 3.41 12.38 -9.51
C GLY A 221 3.43 12.77 -8.05
N ASP A 222 4.63 12.65 -7.47
CA ASP A 222 4.95 13.05 -6.11
C ASP A 222 6.24 13.85 -6.10
N TYR A 223 6.37 14.74 -5.13
CA TYR A 223 7.59 15.44 -4.79
C TYR A 223 7.77 15.48 -3.28
N TYR A 224 8.95 15.09 -2.78
CA TYR A 224 9.33 15.13 -1.37
C TYR A 224 10.72 15.71 -1.20
N LYS A 225 10.92 16.46 -0.11
CA LYS A 225 12.20 17.09 0.22
C LYS A 225 12.49 17.00 1.71
N ASN A 226 13.69 16.56 2.06
CA ASN A 226 14.18 16.54 3.44
C ASN A 226 15.08 17.75 3.70
N THR A 227 14.58 18.70 4.46
CA THR A 227 15.26 19.97 4.73
C THR A 227 16.23 19.92 5.90
N ASP A 228 16.26 18.84 6.67
CA ASP A 228 17.22 18.66 7.78
C ASP A 228 18.43 17.80 7.41
N ALA A 229 18.36 17.06 6.31
CA ALA A 229 19.49 16.31 5.81
C ALA A 229 20.46 17.21 5.03
N LYS A 230 21.75 16.88 5.08
CA LYS A 230 22.76 17.65 4.36
C LYS A 230 22.52 17.64 2.85
N GLY A 231 22.42 18.82 2.27
CA GLY A 231 22.22 19.01 0.84
C GLY A 231 20.77 19.10 0.42
N ASP A 232 19.84 19.08 1.40
CA ASP A 232 18.39 19.16 1.17
C ASP A 232 17.91 18.16 0.09
N PRO A 233 18.19 16.85 0.26
CA PRO A 233 17.89 15.85 -0.77
C PRO A 233 16.40 15.79 -1.08
N ASP A 234 16.09 15.53 -2.35
CA ASP A 234 14.72 15.35 -2.80
C ASP A 234 14.47 14.04 -3.52
N LEU A 235 13.20 13.72 -3.64
CA LEU A 235 12.66 12.61 -4.41
C LEU A 235 11.48 13.14 -5.20
N TRP A 236 11.41 12.79 -6.49
CA TRP A 236 10.23 13.05 -7.27
C TRP A 236 9.95 11.96 -8.29
N THR A 237 8.69 11.83 -8.63
CA THR A 237 8.23 10.99 -9.73
C THR A 237 7.14 11.70 -10.50
N ALA A 238 7.11 11.49 -11.81
CA ALA A 238 6.04 11.97 -12.68
C ALA A 238 5.73 10.92 -13.74
N GLY A 239 4.45 10.67 -13.97
CA GLY A 239 4.03 9.61 -14.86
C GLY A 239 2.71 9.88 -15.58
N LEU A 240 2.44 9.02 -16.56
CA LEU A 240 1.22 8.94 -17.32
C LEU A 240 0.58 7.57 -17.12
N GLY A 241 -0.73 7.55 -16.89
CA GLY A 241 -1.56 6.36 -16.79
C GLY A 241 -2.59 6.26 -17.90
N TYR A 242 -2.95 5.04 -18.27
CA TYR A 242 -4.04 4.73 -19.17
C TYR A 242 -4.84 3.53 -18.72
N GLY A 243 -6.16 3.64 -18.71
CA GLY A 243 -7.08 2.61 -18.30
C GLY A 243 -7.31 2.55 -16.78
N GLN A 244 -8.20 1.68 -16.38
CA GLN A 244 -8.54 1.42 -14.98
C GLN A 244 -8.72 -0.08 -14.79
N GLN A 245 -7.83 -0.71 -14.03
CA GLN A 245 -7.97 -2.11 -13.61
C GLN A 245 -9.02 -2.20 -12.49
N LYS A 246 -9.89 -3.22 -12.56
CA LYS A 246 -10.91 -3.55 -11.56
C LYS A 246 -10.94 -5.05 -11.32
N ASN A 247 -10.84 -5.50 -10.08
CA ASN A 247 -10.76 -6.92 -9.72
C ASN A 247 -12.02 -7.72 -10.10
N ASP A 248 -13.18 -7.06 -10.17
CA ASP A 248 -14.47 -7.66 -10.53
C ASP A 248 -14.74 -7.67 -12.05
N LYS A 249 -13.93 -6.95 -12.85
CA LYS A 249 -14.14 -6.81 -14.31
C LYS A 249 -13.02 -7.46 -15.10
N VAL A 250 -13.26 -8.67 -15.60
CA VAL A 250 -12.33 -9.39 -16.45
C VAL A 250 -11.99 -8.58 -17.71
N GLY A 251 -10.71 -8.55 -18.06
CA GLY A 251 -10.18 -7.79 -19.19
C GLY A 251 -9.98 -6.30 -18.90
N SER A 252 -10.36 -5.79 -17.73
CA SER A 252 -9.98 -4.44 -17.32
C SER A 252 -8.47 -4.38 -17.08
N PHE A 253 -7.87 -3.26 -17.46
CA PHE A 253 -6.42 -3.09 -17.37
C PHE A 253 -6.03 -1.67 -17.00
N ARG A 254 -4.81 -1.50 -16.52
CA ARG A 254 -4.12 -0.22 -16.33
C ARG A 254 -2.68 -0.33 -16.82
N LEU A 255 -2.24 0.67 -17.55
CA LEU A 255 -0.86 0.84 -17.99
C LEU A 255 -0.32 2.13 -17.39
N THR A 256 0.91 2.12 -16.92
CA THR A 256 1.59 3.32 -16.42
C THR A 256 3.02 3.39 -16.92
N ALA A 257 3.50 4.60 -17.14
CA ALA A 257 4.90 4.90 -17.36
C ALA A 257 5.27 6.12 -16.52
N ALA A 258 6.36 6.05 -15.77
CA ALA A 258 6.82 7.12 -14.89
C ALA A 258 8.34 7.23 -14.90
N TYR A 259 8.82 8.43 -14.67
CA TYR A 259 10.22 8.71 -14.37
C TYR A 259 10.36 8.93 -12.87
N VAL A 260 11.43 8.41 -12.29
CA VAL A 260 11.75 8.53 -10.87
C VAL A 260 13.16 9.09 -10.74
N ASP A 261 13.31 10.06 -9.85
CA ASP A 261 14.58 10.63 -9.43
C ASP A 261 14.58 10.68 -7.90
N ALA A 262 15.50 9.97 -7.27
CA ALA A 262 15.52 9.85 -5.82
C ALA A 262 16.94 10.02 -5.28
N GLU A 263 17.10 10.98 -4.38
CA GLU A 263 18.32 11.18 -3.64
C GLU A 263 18.28 10.43 -2.29
N ARG A 264 19.46 9.98 -1.85
CA ARG A 264 19.64 9.40 -0.52
C ARG A 264 19.15 10.37 0.56
N ASN A 265 18.48 9.88 1.58
CA ASN A 265 17.87 10.63 2.68
C ASN A 265 16.63 11.46 2.30
N ALA A 266 16.09 11.31 1.08
CA ALA A 266 14.87 11.99 0.66
C ALA A 266 13.59 11.22 0.99
N PHE A 267 13.66 9.94 1.32
CA PHE A 267 12.50 9.08 1.57
C PHE A 267 12.70 8.15 2.79
N LEU A 268 11.60 7.58 3.29
CA LEU A 268 11.62 6.83 4.55
C LEU A 268 11.84 5.32 4.38
N GLY A 269 11.97 4.85 3.15
CA GLY A 269 12.04 3.43 2.83
C GLY A 269 10.65 2.81 2.75
N ASP A 270 10.58 1.57 2.44
CA ASP A 270 9.44 0.77 2.00
C ASP A 270 8.53 1.50 1.00
N TYR A 271 8.36 0.95 -0.14
CA TYR A 271 7.67 1.55 -1.28
C TYR A 271 6.87 0.50 -2.04
N THR A 272 5.91 0.94 -2.85
CA THR A 272 4.99 0.06 -3.58
C THR A 272 5.65 -0.77 -4.68
N TYR A 273 6.80 -0.37 -5.23
CA TYR A 273 7.42 -0.99 -6.42
C TYR A 273 7.96 -2.39 -6.14
N ASP A 274 7.62 -3.34 -6.99
CA ASP A 274 8.05 -4.74 -6.89
C ASP A 274 9.45 -5.00 -7.46
N ALA A 275 9.85 -4.24 -8.50
CA ALA A 275 11.17 -4.26 -9.10
C ALA A 275 11.73 -2.82 -9.11
N SER A 276 12.53 -2.47 -8.10
CA SER A 276 12.86 -1.08 -7.85
C SER A 276 14.34 -0.78 -7.81
N PRO A 277 14.82 0.09 -8.71
CA PRO A 277 16.17 0.66 -8.62
C PRO A 277 16.44 1.52 -7.38
N LEU A 278 15.42 1.88 -6.60
CA LEU A 278 15.62 2.53 -5.30
C LEU A 278 16.48 1.69 -4.36
N ASP A 279 16.51 0.36 -4.54
CA ASP A 279 17.41 -0.54 -3.81
C ASP A 279 18.90 -0.21 -4.03
N ALA A 280 19.25 0.47 -5.11
CA ALA A 280 20.63 0.93 -5.32
C ALA A 280 21.10 1.89 -4.19
N LEU A 281 20.16 2.63 -3.57
CA LEU A 281 20.46 3.51 -2.46
C LEU A 281 20.82 2.79 -1.16
N LEU A 282 20.67 1.45 -1.08
CA LEU A 282 21.24 0.63 0.01
C LEU A 282 22.77 0.63 -0.02
N ASN A 283 23.37 0.77 -1.19
CA ASN A 283 24.81 1.01 -1.30
C ASN A 283 25.11 2.45 -0.85
N ARG A 284 25.94 2.60 0.19
CA ARG A 284 26.28 3.89 0.78
C ARG A 284 27.03 4.85 -0.15
N GLU A 285 27.66 4.35 -1.20
CA GLU A 285 28.31 5.18 -2.21
C GLU A 285 27.30 5.84 -3.14
N VAL A 286 26.16 5.21 -3.38
CA VAL A 286 25.10 5.75 -4.24
C VAL A 286 24.38 6.89 -3.51
N LYS A 287 24.40 8.06 -4.11
CA LYS A 287 23.77 9.28 -3.58
C LYS A 287 22.45 9.61 -4.23
N GLU A 288 22.29 9.16 -5.48
CA GLU A 288 21.12 9.46 -6.29
C GLU A 288 20.90 8.30 -7.28
N VAL A 289 19.64 7.96 -7.52
CA VAL A 289 19.24 7.00 -8.57
C VAL A 289 18.12 7.57 -9.41
N LYS A 290 18.22 7.39 -10.72
CA LYS A 290 17.21 7.79 -11.72
C LYS A 290 16.87 6.62 -12.60
N PHE A 291 15.59 6.50 -12.94
CA PHE A 291 15.14 5.43 -13.83
C PHE A 291 13.76 5.71 -14.42
N TRP A 292 13.44 5.03 -15.50
CA TRP A 292 12.09 4.90 -16.01
C TRP A 292 11.44 3.63 -15.46
N ARG A 293 10.16 3.71 -15.15
CA ARG A 293 9.34 2.56 -14.75
C ARG A 293 8.11 2.45 -15.63
N ALA A 294 7.87 1.27 -16.19
CA ALA A 294 6.62 0.89 -16.84
C ALA A 294 5.94 -0.18 -16.01
N ALA A 295 4.61 -0.11 -15.88
CA ALA A 295 3.84 -1.16 -15.22
C ALA A 295 2.52 -1.43 -15.95
N ALA A 296 2.07 -2.67 -15.84
CA ALA A 296 0.81 -3.14 -16.42
C ALA A 296 0.06 -4.02 -15.43
N ASP A 297 -1.21 -3.74 -15.27
CA ASP A 297 -2.18 -4.55 -14.52
C ASP A 297 -3.28 -5.04 -15.44
N VAL A 298 -3.64 -6.32 -15.37
CA VAL A 298 -4.75 -6.91 -16.15
C VAL A 298 -5.54 -7.88 -15.27
N THR A 299 -6.86 -7.74 -15.22
CA THR A 299 -7.74 -8.68 -14.54
C THR A 299 -8.01 -9.88 -15.46
N LEU A 300 -7.43 -11.05 -15.15
CA LEU A 300 -7.55 -12.28 -15.92
C LEU A 300 -8.84 -13.06 -15.61
N ALA A 301 -9.24 -13.04 -14.35
CA ALA A 301 -10.49 -13.59 -13.85
C ALA A 301 -10.99 -12.73 -12.68
N LYS A 302 -12.23 -12.89 -12.24
CA LYS A 302 -12.72 -12.18 -11.05
C LYS A 302 -11.77 -12.41 -9.88
N ASN A 303 -11.28 -11.33 -9.30
CA ASN A 303 -10.32 -11.31 -8.18
C ASN A 303 -8.94 -11.92 -8.48
N VAL A 304 -8.60 -12.08 -9.77
CA VAL A 304 -7.29 -12.56 -10.21
C VAL A 304 -6.66 -11.52 -11.15
N ARG A 305 -5.57 -10.93 -10.72
CA ARG A 305 -4.84 -9.86 -11.42
C ARG A 305 -3.43 -10.30 -11.78
N LEU A 306 -3.07 -10.17 -13.04
CA LEU A 306 -1.68 -10.19 -13.49
C LEU A 306 -1.12 -8.78 -13.35
N HIS A 307 0.04 -8.66 -12.71
CA HIS A 307 0.79 -7.42 -12.58
C HIS A 307 2.21 -7.63 -13.10
N GLY A 308 2.72 -6.65 -13.83
CA GLY A 308 4.09 -6.64 -14.31
C GLY A 308 4.70 -5.26 -14.20
N GLU A 309 5.99 -5.20 -13.85
CA GLU A 309 6.79 -3.99 -13.79
C GLU A 309 8.11 -4.18 -14.53
N TYR A 310 8.59 -3.11 -15.13
CA TYR A 310 9.92 -3.02 -15.72
C TYR A 310 10.53 -1.64 -15.43
N SER A 311 11.65 -1.64 -14.75
CA SER A 311 12.43 -0.44 -14.44
C SER A 311 13.71 -0.47 -15.26
N PHE A 312 13.95 0.59 -16.03
CA PHE A 312 15.01 0.63 -17.05
C PHE A 312 15.68 2.00 -17.14
N ASP A 313 16.79 2.06 -17.89
CA ASP A 313 17.65 3.24 -18.00
C ASP A 313 18.13 3.73 -16.62
N VAL A 314 18.57 2.77 -15.80
CA VAL A 314 18.97 3.01 -14.41
C VAL A 314 20.30 3.76 -14.40
N LYS A 315 20.32 4.93 -13.77
CA LYS A 315 21.50 5.79 -13.63
C LYS A 315 21.73 6.10 -12.17
N THR A 316 22.96 5.95 -11.72
CA THR A 316 23.37 6.27 -10.35
C THR A 316 24.41 7.39 -10.33
N LYS A 317 24.49 8.09 -9.20
CA LYS A 317 25.49 9.10 -8.93
C LYS A 317 26.19 8.79 -7.60
N GLY A 318 27.48 9.02 -7.55
CA GLY A 318 28.33 8.79 -6.36
C GLY A 318 29.03 7.45 -6.35
N THR A 319 28.78 6.60 -7.33
CA THR A 319 29.47 5.33 -7.57
C THR A 319 29.73 5.14 -9.07
N ASP A 320 30.74 4.34 -9.40
CA ASP A 320 31.00 3.86 -10.76
C ASP A 320 30.29 2.50 -11.04
N THR A 321 29.50 2.01 -10.08
CA THR A 321 28.72 0.77 -10.24
C THR A 321 27.62 0.98 -11.26
N ASP A 322 27.58 0.11 -12.28
CA ASP A 322 26.55 0.06 -13.30
C ASP A 322 25.43 -0.89 -12.84
N TYR A 323 24.22 -0.35 -12.65
CA TYR A 323 23.06 -1.09 -12.17
C TYR A 323 22.23 -1.58 -13.36
N ASP A 324 21.89 -2.86 -13.34
CA ASP A 324 21.08 -3.49 -14.37
C ASP A 324 19.62 -2.98 -14.33
N ASP A 325 18.93 -3.08 -15.46
CA ASP A 325 17.47 -3.00 -15.50
C ASP A 325 16.85 -4.16 -14.72
N VAL A 326 15.68 -3.94 -14.10
CA VAL A 326 15.00 -4.95 -13.29
C VAL A 326 13.52 -5.07 -13.64
N ALA A 327 13.00 -6.28 -13.51
CA ALA A 327 11.61 -6.60 -13.83
C ALA A 327 10.93 -7.41 -12.71
N SER A 328 9.62 -7.33 -12.66
CA SER A 328 8.80 -8.24 -11.85
C SER A 328 7.53 -8.65 -12.58
N VAL A 329 7.05 -9.83 -12.26
CA VAL A 329 5.73 -10.33 -12.68
C VAL A 329 5.09 -11.05 -11.51
N SER A 330 3.83 -10.72 -11.23
CA SER A 330 3.08 -11.39 -10.17
C SER A 330 1.65 -11.72 -10.58
N LEU A 331 1.15 -12.84 -10.08
CA LEU A 331 -0.24 -13.22 -10.16
C LEU A 331 -0.85 -13.03 -8.77
N ASN A 332 -1.80 -12.11 -8.69
CA ASN A 332 -2.40 -11.64 -7.44
C ASN A 332 -3.83 -12.12 -7.29
N TYR A 333 -4.21 -12.53 -6.09
CA TYR A 333 -5.50 -13.08 -5.74
C TYR A 333 -6.10 -12.32 -4.57
N VAL A 334 -7.41 -12.03 -4.62
CA VAL A 334 -8.17 -11.40 -3.53
C VAL A 334 -9.37 -12.28 -3.20
N PHE A 335 -9.67 -12.52 -1.93
CA PHE A 335 -10.78 -13.37 -1.47
C PHE A 335 -11.37 -12.89 -0.15
#